data_f57848d484cd4c2332b13e3e2194f0ed
#
_entry.id   f57848d484cd4c2332b13e3e2194f0ed
#
_cell.length_a   1.000
_cell.length_b   1.000
_cell.length_c   1.000
_cell.angle_alpha   90.00
_cell.angle_beta   90.00
_cell.angle_gamma   90.00
#
_symmetry.space_group_name_H-M   'P 1'
#
loop_
_entity.id
_entity.type
_entity.pdbx_description
1 polymer ?
#
loop_
_entity_poly.entity_id
_entity_poly.type
_entity_poly.pdbx_seq_one_letter_code
_entity_poly.pdbx_strand_id
1 'polypeptide(L)'
;MEEDVPPEIKRCSKGENCVNEGGPDQPLSNFYSNGRGGLRTGCKSCQNARQRARRSTLNNPRSTEPKICSNKKCPKAGQLQPASCFASDKNMPDGLTSNCKVCRNASITVSAHAFIRNLFNISKHRAERQGTPFDKEVKVEDWFAIYDAQDGKCALSGIEMTFTYDKNHPTVNASAKYIKWPYNLSPDQIDAGKGYVRGNVQFVCAQVNLMKSELPMHVLLRIVCAMYHHNNTRPRRRRLMLRPRHARVIGSQ
;
A
#
# COMPACT_ATOMS: atom_id res chain seq x y z
N MET A 1 33.39 41.34 10.61
CA MET A 1 32.11 41.54 11.31
C MET A 1 31.04 41.32 10.25
N GLU A 2 30.43 40.12 10.21
CA GLU A 2 29.25 39.88 9.38
C GLU A 2 28.09 40.70 10.01
N GLU A 3 27.53 41.60 9.22
CA GLU A 3 26.35 42.34 9.62
C GLU A 3 25.19 41.36 9.70
N ASP A 4 24.62 41.14 10.91
CA ASP A 4 23.41 40.36 11.15
C ASP A 4 22.24 41.07 10.45
N VAL A 5 21.93 40.64 9.22
CA VAL A 5 20.73 41.09 8.51
C VAL A 5 19.50 40.52 9.25
N PRO A 6 18.62 41.40 9.80
CA PRO A 6 17.47 40.91 10.53
C PRO A 6 16.60 40.00 9.63
N PRO A 7 16.05 38.90 10.16
CA PRO A 7 15.26 37.97 9.37
C PRO A 7 14.02 38.68 8.79
N GLU A 8 13.76 38.47 7.51
CA GLU A 8 12.53 38.95 6.88
C GLU A 8 11.30 38.39 7.60
N ILE A 9 10.37 39.27 7.98
CA ILE A 9 9.19 38.94 8.79
C ILE A 9 7.94 39.03 7.93
N LYS A 10 7.01 38.11 8.16
CA LYS A 10 5.68 38.10 7.57
C LYS A 10 4.59 37.95 8.64
N ARG A 11 3.54 38.76 8.55
CA ARG A 11 2.39 38.67 9.45
C ARG A 11 1.48 37.50 9.07
N CYS A 12 1.16 36.64 10.06
CA CYS A 12 0.20 35.55 9.91
C CYS A 12 -1.22 36.11 9.75
N SER A 13 -1.98 35.61 8.77
CA SER A 13 -3.37 36.01 8.49
C SER A 13 -4.35 35.80 9.65
N LYS A 14 -3.93 35.11 10.72
CA LYS A 14 -4.72 34.90 11.93
C LYS A 14 -4.59 36.08 12.92
N GLY A 15 -3.69 37.01 12.66
CA GLY A 15 -3.50 38.19 13.54
C GLY A 15 -3.33 37.76 15.01
N GLU A 16 -4.04 38.41 15.90
CA GLU A 16 -4.01 38.15 17.35
C GLU A 16 -4.42 36.71 17.74
N ASN A 17 -5.15 36.00 16.86
CA ASN A 17 -5.50 34.57 17.04
C ASN A 17 -4.42 33.63 16.51
N CYS A 18 -3.20 34.09 16.31
CA CYS A 18 -2.09 33.26 15.91
C CYS A 18 -1.67 32.32 17.06
N VAL A 19 -1.66 31.01 16.80
CA VAL A 19 -1.31 30.01 17.83
C VAL A 19 0.21 29.79 17.97
N ASN A 20 1.03 30.64 17.33
CA ASN A 20 2.46 30.59 17.50
C ASN A 20 2.86 31.41 18.73
N GLU A 21 3.70 30.86 19.61
CA GLU A 21 4.18 31.53 20.85
C GLU A 21 4.85 32.86 20.58
N GLY A 22 5.49 33.05 19.41
CA GLY A 22 6.08 34.34 18.99
C GLY A 22 5.09 35.35 18.41
N GLY A 23 3.77 35.12 18.51
CA GLY A 23 2.74 36.02 17.99
C GLY A 23 2.54 35.97 16.48
N PRO A 24 1.85 36.97 15.88
CA PRO A 24 1.49 36.95 14.46
C PRO A 24 2.65 37.28 13.51
N ASP A 25 3.63 38.08 13.96
CA ASP A 25 4.76 38.49 13.12
C ASP A 25 5.88 37.46 13.21
N GLN A 26 6.10 36.73 12.12
CA GLN A 26 6.89 35.53 12.08
C GLN A 26 7.96 35.55 10.98
N PRO A 27 9.14 34.93 11.18
CA PRO A 27 10.12 34.74 10.11
C PRO A 27 9.48 34.00 8.90
N LEU A 28 9.92 34.31 7.70
CA LEU A 28 9.42 33.68 6.47
C LEU A 28 9.53 32.14 6.50
N SER A 29 10.53 31.61 7.19
CA SER A 29 10.73 30.17 7.42
C SER A 29 9.55 29.51 8.13
N ASN A 30 8.72 30.26 8.85
CA ASN A 30 7.53 29.77 9.53
C ASN A 30 6.28 29.69 8.63
N PHE A 31 6.42 29.90 7.32
CA PHE A 31 5.35 29.78 6.35
C PHE A 31 5.64 28.66 5.34
N TYR A 32 4.60 28.00 4.85
CA TYR A 32 4.71 27.05 3.74
C TYR A 32 4.69 27.79 2.41
N SER A 33 5.42 27.27 1.42
CA SER A 33 5.28 27.73 0.03
C SER A 33 3.84 27.52 -0.47
N ASN A 34 3.35 28.46 -1.28
CA ASN A 34 2.05 28.36 -1.95
C ASN A 34 2.13 27.62 -3.29
N GLY A 35 3.33 27.18 -3.71
CA GLY A 35 3.55 26.50 -4.99
C GLY A 35 3.56 27.43 -6.21
N ARG A 36 3.47 28.76 -6.02
CA ARG A 36 3.46 29.80 -7.08
C ARG A 36 4.53 30.87 -6.85
N GLY A 37 5.66 30.47 -6.25
CA GLY A 37 6.77 31.38 -5.94
C GLY A 37 6.58 32.26 -4.72
N GLY A 38 5.50 32.10 -3.95
CA GLY A 38 5.23 32.87 -2.73
C GLY A 38 4.97 31.97 -1.51
N LEU A 39 4.63 32.62 -0.38
CA LEU A 39 4.31 31.95 0.87
C LEU A 39 2.80 31.99 1.17
N ARG A 40 2.30 30.98 1.86
CA ARG A 40 0.91 30.94 2.34
C ARG A 40 0.66 32.06 3.35
N THR A 41 -0.60 32.48 3.50
CA THR A 41 -0.98 33.62 4.37
C THR A 41 -0.95 33.27 5.86
N GLY A 42 -1.26 32.03 6.25
CA GLY A 42 -1.20 31.55 7.63
C GLY A 42 0.14 30.86 7.92
N CYS A 43 0.72 31.06 9.10
CA CYS A 43 1.95 30.41 9.53
C CYS A 43 1.76 28.88 9.69
N LYS A 44 2.86 28.14 9.71
CA LYS A 44 2.88 26.67 9.85
C LYS A 44 2.10 26.20 11.09
N SER A 45 2.29 26.88 12.24
CA SER A 45 1.61 26.54 13.49
C SER A 45 0.09 26.67 13.38
N CYS A 46 -0.43 27.74 12.80
CA CYS A 46 -1.87 27.93 12.59
C CYS A 46 -2.45 26.95 11.57
N GLN A 47 -1.71 26.64 10.50
CA GLN A 47 -2.15 25.65 9.52
C GLN A 47 -2.17 24.24 10.12
N ASN A 48 -1.16 23.89 10.92
CA ASN A 48 -1.09 22.60 11.60
C ASN A 48 -2.19 22.49 12.68
N ALA A 49 -2.45 23.55 13.45
CA ALA A 49 -3.54 23.59 14.43
C ALA A 49 -4.91 23.40 13.75
N ARG A 50 -5.15 24.07 12.62
CA ARG A 50 -6.36 23.87 11.81
C ARG A 50 -6.49 22.42 11.30
N GLN A 51 -5.39 21.81 10.85
CA GLN A 51 -5.41 20.41 10.44
C GLN A 51 -5.66 19.46 11.61
N ARG A 52 -5.05 19.72 12.79
CA ARG A 52 -5.30 18.92 14.00
C ARG A 52 -6.76 19.02 14.44
N ALA A 53 -7.33 20.23 14.47
CA ALA A 53 -8.75 20.44 14.78
C ALA A 53 -9.67 19.71 13.80
N ARG A 54 -9.40 19.78 12.49
CA ARG A 54 -10.13 18.96 11.48
C ARG A 54 -9.98 17.45 11.72
N ARG A 55 -8.81 16.99 12.15
CA ARG A 55 -8.58 15.57 12.46
C ARG A 55 -9.26 15.13 13.76
N SER A 56 -9.34 15.98 14.77
CA SER A 56 -10.00 15.67 16.06
C SER A 56 -11.52 15.65 15.95
N THR A 57 -12.10 16.44 15.03
CA THR A 57 -13.54 16.37 14.71
C THR A 57 -13.89 15.17 13.81
N LEU A 58 -12.91 14.48 13.25
CA LEU A 58 -13.07 13.41 12.27
C LEU A 58 -12.97 11.98 12.87
N ASN A 59 -13.27 11.80 14.17
CA ASN A 59 -13.68 10.49 14.69
C ASN A 59 -15.11 10.16 14.23
N ASN A 60 -15.41 10.45 12.96
CA ASN A 60 -16.71 10.17 12.40
C ASN A 60 -16.89 8.67 12.21
N PRO A 61 -17.95 8.08 12.76
CA PRO A 61 -18.31 6.72 12.44
C PRO A 61 -18.47 6.63 10.92
N ARG A 62 -18.03 5.51 10.36
CA ARG A 62 -18.20 5.23 8.94
C ARG A 62 -19.68 5.33 8.58
N SER A 63 -20.02 6.22 7.66
CA SER A 63 -21.38 6.35 7.16
C SER A 63 -21.87 5.05 6.53
N THR A 64 -23.12 4.74 6.75
CA THR A 64 -23.86 3.66 6.08
C THR A 64 -24.61 4.16 4.86
N GLU A 65 -24.71 5.49 4.69
CA GLU A 65 -25.46 6.11 3.60
C GLU A 65 -24.79 5.87 2.23
N PRO A 66 -25.59 5.65 1.19
CA PRO A 66 -25.08 5.59 -0.17
C PRO A 66 -24.42 6.90 -0.58
N LYS A 67 -23.37 6.82 -1.41
CA LYS A 67 -22.69 8.01 -1.94
C LYS A 67 -22.29 7.84 -3.41
N ILE A 68 -22.03 8.95 -4.08
CA ILE A 68 -21.58 8.99 -5.47
C ILE A 68 -20.04 8.95 -5.48
N CYS A 69 -19.46 8.14 -6.39
CA CYS A 69 -18.04 8.12 -6.64
C CYS A 69 -17.57 9.42 -7.30
N SER A 70 -16.55 10.07 -6.75
CA SER A 70 -16.00 11.32 -7.27
C SER A 70 -15.21 11.16 -8.58
N ASN A 71 -14.89 9.94 -8.98
CA ASN A 71 -14.21 9.70 -10.26
C ASN A 71 -15.18 9.82 -11.42
N LYS A 72 -15.01 10.84 -12.26
CA LYS A 72 -15.85 11.07 -13.47
C LYS A 72 -15.82 9.91 -14.47
N LYS A 73 -14.74 9.09 -14.47
CA LYS A 73 -14.59 7.88 -15.29
C LYS A 73 -15.08 6.61 -14.59
N CYS A 74 -15.82 6.73 -13.48
CA CYS A 74 -16.38 5.58 -12.78
C CYS A 74 -17.38 4.86 -13.69
N PRO A 75 -17.36 3.50 -13.77
CA PRO A 75 -18.39 2.75 -14.51
C PRO A 75 -19.82 3.02 -14.02
N LYS A 76 -19.96 3.52 -12.79
CA LYS A 76 -21.23 3.97 -12.17
C LYS A 76 -21.21 5.47 -11.88
N ALA A 77 -20.66 6.26 -12.81
CA ALA A 77 -20.63 7.71 -12.65
C ALA A 77 -22.04 8.30 -12.47
N GLY A 78 -22.18 9.22 -11.52
CA GLY A 78 -23.47 9.87 -11.21
C GLY A 78 -24.48 9.00 -10.44
N GLN A 79 -24.22 7.71 -10.24
CA GLN A 79 -25.13 6.82 -9.51
C GLN A 79 -24.77 6.73 -8.03
N LEU A 80 -25.78 6.68 -7.17
CA LEU A 80 -25.61 6.33 -5.76
C LEU A 80 -25.16 4.89 -5.62
N GLN A 81 -24.12 4.68 -4.85
CA GLN A 81 -23.53 3.36 -4.57
C GLN A 81 -23.56 3.11 -3.06
N PRO A 82 -23.84 1.89 -2.62
CA PRO A 82 -23.82 1.54 -1.20
C PRO A 82 -22.49 1.95 -0.55
N ALA A 83 -22.51 2.36 0.72
CA ALA A 83 -21.32 2.71 1.50
C ALA A 83 -20.25 1.59 1.49
N SER A 84 -20.67 0.32 1.40
CA SER A 84 -19.79 -0.84 1.30
C SER A 84 -18.89 -0.84 0.04
N CYS A 85 -19.27 -0.09 -1.00
CA CYS A 85 -18.46 0.10 -2.20
C CYS A 85 -17.26 1.03 -1.99
N PHE A 86 -17.16 1.72 -0.86
CA PHE A 86 -16.08 2.64 -0.52
C PHE A 86 -15.21 2.07 0.59
N ALA A 87 -13.94 2.46 0.62
CA ALA A 87 -13.03 2.11 1.71
C ALA A 87 -13.20 3.12 2.86
N SER A 88 -12.83 2.72 4.07
CA SER A 88 -12.80 3.63 5.21
C SER A 88 -11.68 4.66 5.04
N ASP A 89 -11.98 5.92 5.35
CA ASP A 89 -11.01 7.01 5.40
C ASP A 89 -11.39 7.97 6.53
N LYS A 90 -10.65 7.89 7.63
CA LYS A 90 -10.87 8.73 8.83
C LYS A 90 -10.69 10.22 8.59
N ASN A 91 -10.08 10.61 7.46
CA ASN A 91 -9.86 12.03 7.13
C ASN A 91 -11.04 12.63 6.35
N MET A 92 -12.01 11.81 5.97
CA MET A 92 -13.22 12.25 5.28
C MET A 92 -14.38 12.45 6.26
N PRO A 93 -15.24 13.46 6.04
CA PRO A 93 -16.37 13.74 6.94
C PRO A 93 -17.33 12.57 7.15
N ASP A 94 -17.53 11.75 6.12
CA ASP A 94 -18.39 10.57 6.14
C ASP A 94 -17.63 9.27 6.46
N GLY A 95 -16.35 9.36 6.82
CA GLY A 95 -15.52 8.21 7.11
C GLY A 95 -15.21 7.30 5.92
N LEU A 96 -15.51 7.73 4.69
CA LEU A 96 -15.38 6.94 3.46
C LEU A 96 -14.51 7.65 2.42
N THR A 97 -13.75 6.88 1.64
CA THR A 97 -12.99 7.43 0.50
C THR A 97 -13.90 8.10 -0.52
N SER A 98 -13.40 9.13 -1.22
CA SER A 98 -14.14 9.83 -2.27
C SER A 98 -14.40 8.93 -3.49
N ASN A 99 -13.44 8.06 -3.82
CA ASN A 99 -13.54 7.12 -4.93
C ASN A 99 -13.97 5.74 -4.45
N CYS A 100 -14.84 5.08 -5.19
CA CYS A 100 -15.21 3.70 -4.90
C CYS A 100 -14.01 2.74 -5.05
N LYS A 101 -14.11 1.57 -4.42
CA LYS A 101 -13.05 0.54 -4.44
C LYS A 101 -12.64 0.12 -5.84
N VAL A 102 -13.59 0.04 -6.78
CA VAL A 102 -13.31 -0.31 -8.19
C VAL A 102 -12.40 0.75 -8.82
N CYS A 103 -12.76 2.03 -8.73
CA CYS A 103 -11.95 3.12 -9.28
C CYS A 103 -10.58 3.24 -8.60
N ARG A 104 -10.53 3.03 -7.29
CA ARG A 104 -9.29 3.04 -6.53
C ARG A 104 -8.37 1.90 -6.97
N ASN A 105 -8.89 0.69 -7.09
CA ASN A 105 -8.11 -0.46 -7.55
C ASN A 105 -7.60 -0.23 -8.97
N ALA A 106 -8.45 0.26 -9.89
CA ALA A 106 -8.04 0.57 -11.24
C ALA A 106 -6.88 1.59 -11.28
N SER A 107 -6.90 2.62 -10.42
CA SER A 107 -5.81 3.60 -10.38
C SER A 107 -4.50 3.03 -9.84
N ILE A 108 -4.57 2.04 -8.94
CA ILE A 108 -3.40 1.37 -8.36
C ILE A 108 -2.81 0.37 -9.36
N THR A 109 -3.65 -0.33 -10.13
CA THR A 109 -3.22 -1.40 -11.03
C THR A 109 -2.97 -0.92 -12.47
N VAL A 110 -2.96 0.38 -12.72
CA VAL A 110 -2.72 0.95 -14.06
C VAL A 110 -1.30 0.69 -14.56
N SER A 111 -0.34 0.55 -13.68
CA SER A 111 1.05 0.21 -13.97
C SER A 111 1.75 -0.40 -12.74
N ALA A 112 2.87 -1.09 -12.97
CA ALA A 112 3.71 -1.60 -11.88
C ALA A 112 4.16 -0.47 -10.94
N HIS A 113 4.59 0.66 -11.46
CA HIS A 113 5.02 1.81 -10.65
C HIS A 113 3.87 2.40 -9.81
N ALA A 114 2.64 2.44 -10.32
CA ALA A 114 1.47 2.86 -9.53
C ALA A 114 1.20 1.88 -8.38
N PHE A 115 1.35 0.59 -8.64
CA PHE A 115 1.22 -0.46 -7.66
C PHE A 115 2.32 -0.37 -6.58
N ILE A 116 3.58 -0.20 -7.00
CA ILE A 116 4.73 0.00 -6.10
C ILE A 116 4.55 1.22 -5.22
N ARG A 117 4.08 2.35 -5.77
CA ARG A 117 3.79 3.56 -4.98
C ARG A 117 2.77 3.29 -3.87
N ASN A 118 1.75 2.52 -4.17
CA ASN A 118 0.76 2.11 -3.15
C ASN A 118 1.40 1.20 -2.09
N LEU A 119 2.23 0.23 -2.50
CA LEU A 119 2.94 -0.66 -1.57
C LEU A 119 3.93 0.10 -0.69
N PHE A 120 4.67 1.05 -1.25
CA PHE A 120 5.60 1.91 -0.51
C PHE A 120 4.88 2.64 0.64
N ASN A 121 3.75 3.29 0.35
CA ASN A 121 2.96 3.98 1.36
C ASN A 121 2.41 3.02 2.43
N ILE A 122 1.93 1.85 2.02
CA ILE A 122 1.44 0.82 2.96
C ILE A 122 2.59 0.32 3.85
N SER A 123 3.76 0.04 3.28
CA SER A 123 4.93 -0.44 4.03
C SER A 123 5.43 0.60 5.00
N LYS A 124 5.50 1.87 4.60
CA LYS A 124 5.87 2.99 5.49
C LYS A 124 4.93 3.09 6.69
N HIS A 125 3.62 3.12 6.47
CA HIS A 125 2.64 3.17 7.56
C HIS A 125 2.62 1.90 8.43
N ARG A 126 2.92 0.74 7.84
CA ARG A 126 3.06 -0.52 8.61
C ARG A 126 4.30 -0.45 9.49
N ALA A 127 5.42 -0.04 8.96
CA ALA A 127 6.68 0.12 9.68
C ALA A 127 6.53 1.08 10.87
N GLU A 128 5.91 2.26 10.65
CA GLU A 128 5.60 3.22 11.71
C GLU A 128 4.77 2.61 12.86
N ARG A 129 3.78 1.76 12.53
CA ARG A 129 2.93 1.11 13.54
C ARG A 129 3.59 -0.04 14.28
N GLN A 130 4.50 -0.75 13.63
CA GLN A 130 5.16 -1.94 14.15
C GLN A 130 6.53 -1.65 14.78
N GLY A 131 7.01 -0.40 14.68
CA GLY A 131 8.37 -0.04 15.12
C GLY A 131 9.47 -0.64 14.23
N THR A 132 9.12 -1.12 13.03
CA THR A 132 10.09 -1.63 12.06
C THR A 132 10.89 -0.48 11.46
N PRO A 133 12.22 -0.56 11.32
CA PRO A 133 13.00 0.50 10.70
C PRO A 133 12.52 0.80 9.27
N PHE A 134 12.35 2.08 8.98
CA PHE A 134 12.08 2.58 7.63
C PHE A 134 12.97 3.81 7.41
N ASP A 135 13.92 3.69 6.50
CA ASP A 135 14.86 4.77 6.23
C ASP A 135 14.13 5.98 5.61
N LYS A 136 14.30 7.15 6.24
CA LYS A 136 13.65 8.40 5.82
C LYS A 136 14.17 8.92 4.49
N GLU A 137 15.40 8.55 4.13
CA GLU A 137 16.05 8.94 2.87
C GLU A 137 15.61 8.06 1.70
N VAL A 138 15.01 6.89 1.95
CA VAL A 138 14.45 6.02 0.90
C VAL A 138 13.21 6.67 0.30
N LYS A 139 13.26 6.88 -1.01
CA LYS A 139 12.17 7.44 -1.82
C LYS A 139 11.46 6.32 -2.60
N VAL A 140 10.29 6.61 -3.10
CA VAL A 140 9.55 5.64 -3.92
C VAL A 140 10.27 5.37 -5.25
N GLU A 141 11.04 6.32 -5.75
CA GLU A 141 11.87 6.20 -6.95
C GLU A 141 12.97 5.14 -6.78
N ASP A 142 13.53 4.98 -5.56
CA ASP A 142 14.47 3.89 -5.26
C ASP A 142 13.80 2.52 -5.44
N TRP A 143 12.51 2.41 -5.05
CA TRP A 143 11.75 1.18 -5.24
C TRP A 143 11.40 0.91 -6.71
N PHE A 144 11.17 1.96 -7.50
CA PHE A 144 11.01 1.80 -8.96
C PHE A 144 12.29 1.25 -9.58
N ALA A 145 13.45 1.82 -9.22
CA ALA A 145 14.74 1.37 -9.73
C ALA A 145 15.03 -0.11 -9.37
N ILE A 146 14.67 -0.56 -8.16
CA ILE A 146 14.80 -1.97 -7.77
C ILE A 146 13.93 -2.86 -8.68
N TYR A 147 12.68 -2.49 -8.92
CA TYR A 147 11.76 -3.26 -9.76
C TYR A 147 12.24 -3.33 -11.22
N ASP A 148 12.68 -2.20 -11.75
CA ASP A 148 13.18 -2.10 -13.12
C ASP A 148 14.47 -2.92 -13.29
N ALA A 149 15.37 -2.89 -12.30
CA ALA A 149 16.59 -3.72 -12.29
C ALA A 149 16.28 -5.23 -12.20
N GLN A 150 15.13 -5.62 -11.63
CA GLN A 150 14.66 -7.01 -11.59
C GLN A 150 13.91 -7.44 -12.87
N ASP A 151 13.75 -6.54 -13.85
CA ASP A 151 13.00 -6.80 -15.10
C ASP A 151 11.58 -7.33 -14.81
N GLY A 152 10.93 -6.81 -13.77
CA GLY A 152 9.58 -7.23 -13.35
C GLY A 152 9.49 -8.64 -12.77
N LYS A 153 10.63 -9.31 -12.55
CA LYS A 153 10.68 -10.69 -12.07
C LYS A 153 10.93 -10.76 -10.56
N CYS A 154 10.38 -11.78 -9.94
CA CYS A 154 10.60 -12.09 -8.53
C CYS A 154 12.09 -12.37 -8.27
N ALA A 155 12.70 -11.63 -7.35
CA ALA A 155 14.13 -11.78 -7.01
C ALA A 155 14.52 -13.21 -6.58
N LEU A 156 13.59 -13.97 -6.03
CA LEU A 156 13.87 -15.29 -5.45
C LEU A 156 13.48 -16.45 -6.36
N SER A 157 12.47 -16.30 -7.21
CA SER A 157 11.96 -17.41 -8.04
C SER A 157 12.10 -17.16 -9.53
N GLY A 158 12.43 -15.95 -9.97
CA GLY A 158 12.47 -15.56 -11.38
C GLY A 158 11.09 -15.50 -12.05
N ILE A 159 10.01 -15.77 -11.34
CA ILE A 159 8.65 -15.72 -11.88
C ILE A 159 8.29 -14.27 -12.16
N GLU A 160 7.66 -14.00 -13.31
CA GLU A 160 7.11 -12.71 -13.66
C GLU A 160 6.03 -12.29 -12.66
N MET A 161 6.18 -11.08 -12.11
CA MET A 161 5.25 -10.58 -11.10
C MET A 161 4.06 -9.87 -11.73
N THR A 162 2.89 -10.06 -11.14
CA THR A 162 1.66 -9.36 -11.50
C THR A 162 1.37 -8.21 -10.54
N PHE A 163 0.50 -7.28 -10.95
CA PHE A 163 0.05 -6.14 -10.13
C PHE A 163 -1.46 -5.92 -10.32
N THR A 164 -2.25 -6.97 -10.07
CA THR A 164 -3.69 -7.00 -10.35
C THR A 164 -4.52 -7.22 -9.09
N TYR A 165 -5.75 -6.69 -9.10
CA TYR A 165 -6.82 -7.07 -8.17
C TYR A 165 -8.05 -7.63 -8.90
N ASP A 166 -7.87 -7.98 -10.19
CA ASP A 166 -8.91 -8.65 -10.95
C ASP A 166 -9.13 -10.07 -10.41
N LYS A 167 -10.37 -10.36 -10.04
CA LYS A 167 -10.78 -11.67 -9.52
C LYS A 167 -10.83 -12.75 -10.61
N ASN A 168 -10.90 -12.34 -11.86
CA ASN A 168 -10.94 -13.22 -13.02
C ASN A 168 -9.56 -13.44 -13.65
N HIS A 169 -8.50 -12.83 -13.07
CA HIS A 169 -7.14 -13.01 -13.58
C HIS A 169 -6.73 -14.49 -13.48
N PRO A 170 -6.07 -15.06 -14.51
CA PRO A 170 -5.74 -16.51 -14.55
C PRO A 170 -4.92 -16.99 -13.35
N THR A 171 -4.15 -16.11 -12.73
CA THR A 171 -3.31 -16.44 -11.56
C THR A 171 -4.03 -16.32 -10.22
N VAL A 172 -5.33 -15.94 -10.22
CA VAL A 172 -6.06 -15.77 -8.97
C VAL A 172 -6.32 -17.13 -8.30
N ASN A 173 -6.04 -17.19 -7.00
CA ASN A 173 -6.47 -18.30 -6.16
C ASN A 173 -7.72 -17.88 -5.37
N ALA A 174 -8.89 -18.05 -5.99
CA ALA A 174 -10.17 -17.63 -5.44
C ALA A 174 -10.50 -18.28 -4.08
N SER A 175 -10.02 -19.52 -3.86
CA SER A 175 -10.24 -20.29 -2.64
C SER A 175 -9.26 -19.92 -1.52
N ALA A 176 -8.20 -19.15 -1.81
CA ALA A 176 -7.20 -18.82 -0.80
C ALA A 176 -7.74 -17.88 0.26
N LYS A 177 -7.55 -18.25 1.52
CA LYS A 177 -7.93 -17.42 2.68
C LYS A 177 -7.06 -16.17 2.80
N TYR A 178 -5.76 -16.28 2.50
CA TYR A 178 -4.78 -15.22 2.76
C TYR A 178 -4.25 -14.54 1.51
N ILE A 179 -3.81 -15.28 0.51
CA ILE A 179 -3.22 -14.73 -0.71
C ILE A 179 -4.05 -15.14 -1.93
N LYS A 180 -4.87 -14.20 -2.39
CA LYS A 180 -5.71 -14.38 -3.58
C LYS A 180 -4.93 -14.23 -4.88
N TRP A 181 -3.89 -13.42 -4.89
CA TRP A 181 -3.04 -13.13 -6.04
C TRP A 181 -1.59 -13.54 -5.72
N PRO A 182 -1.24 -14.83 -5.85
CA PRO A 182 0.03 -15.37 -5.39
C PRO A 182 1.26 -14.79 -6.09
N TYR A 183 1.10 -14.34 -7.33
CA TYR A 183 2.18 -13.75 -8.13
C TYR A 183 2.23 -12.23 -8.08
N ASN A 184 1.34 -11.58 -7.33
CA ASN A 184 1.41 -10.14 -7.18
C ASN A 184 2.72 -9.72 -6.52
N LEU A 185 3.25 -8.63 -7.03
CA LEU A 185 4.42 -7.94 -6.52
C LEU A 185 4.26 -7.61 -5.04
N SER A 186 5.26 -7.96 -4.25
CA SER A 186 5.31 -7.72 -2.81
C SER A 186 6.72 -7.29 -2.39
N PRO A 187 6.86 -6.21 -1.62
CA PRO A 187 8.16 -5.83 -1.07
C PRO A 187 8.56 -6.81 0.02
N ASP A 188 9.80 -7.26 -0.04
CA ASP A 188 10.42 -8.17 0.90
C ASP A 188 11.69 -7.54 1.47
N GLN A 189 11.94 -7.79 2.74
CA GLN A 189 13.20 -7.44 3.39
C GLN A 189 14.19 -8.58 3.14
N ILE A 190 15.34 -8.30 2.48
CA ILE A 190 16.35 -9.30 2.20
C ILE A 190 16.75 -9.99 3.51
N ASP A 191 17.14 -9.19 4.50
CA ASP A 191 17.37 -9.62 5.88
C ASP A 191 16.17 -9.20 6.73
N ALA A 192 15.41 -10.18 7.19
CA ALA A 192 14.26 -9.95 8.06
C ALA A 192 14.68 -9.21 9.34
N GLY A 193 13.87 -8.24 9.74
CA GLY A 193 14.14 -7.43 10.94
C GLY A 193 15.00 -6.18 10.72
N LYS A 194 15.78 -6.08 9.63
CA LYS A 194 16.51 -4.84 9.31
C LYS A 194 15.59 -3.71 8.81
N GLY A 195 14.38 -4.03 8.42
CA GLY A 195 13.42 -3.06 7.93
C GLY A 195 13.61 -2.67 6.46
N TYR A 196 12.89 -1.63 6.07
CA TYR A 196 12.91 -1.09 4.71
C TYR A 196 13.97 0.01 4.60
N VAL A 197 15.22 -0.41 4.60
CA VAL A 197 16.40 0.47 4.49
C VAL A 197 17.07 0.26 3.13
N ARG A 198 17.91 1.21 2.73
CA ARG A 198 18.65 1.12 1.47
C ARG A 198 19.47 -0.18 1.41
N GLY A 199 19.37 -0.90 0.29
CA GLY A 199 20.06 -2.19 0.09
C GLY A 199 19.41 -3.41 0.77
N ASN A 200 18.31 -3.23 1.52
CA ASN A 200 17.59 -4.33 2.19
C ASN A 200 16.19 -4.59 1.64
N VAL A 201 15.85 -4.03 0.48
CA VAL A 201 14.56 -4.21 -0.16
C VAL A 201 14.72 -4.93 -1.48
N GLN A 202 13.88 -5.90 -1.72
CA GLN A 202 13.69 -6.55 -3.02
C GLN A 202 12.21 -6.78 -3.29
N PHE A 203 11.85 -7.05 -4.54
CA PHE A 203 10.50 -7.44 -4.91
C PHE A 203 10.40 -8.93 -5.19
N VAL A 204 9.39 -9.55 -4.62
CA VAL A 204 9.11 -10.98 -4.79
C VAL A 204 7.62 -11.19 -5.03
N CYS A 205 7.24 -12.36 -5.53
CA CYS A 205 5.83 -12.75 -5.55
C CYS A 205 5.25 -12.83 -4.14
N ALA A 206 4.01 -12.41 -3.96
CA ALA A 206 3.35 -12.40 -2.65
C ALA A 206 3.35 -13.78 -1.97
N GLN A 207 3.19 -14.87 -2.74
CA GLN A 207 3.29 -16.23 -2.20
C GLN A 207 4.71 -16.57 -1.76
N VAL A 208 5.72 -16.15 -2.53
CA VAL A 208 7.13 -16.37 -2.18
C VAL A 208 7.49 -15.60 -0.91
N ASN A 209 7.01 -14.36 -0.77
CA ASN A 209 7.18 -13.56 0.44
C ASN A 209 6.58 -14.25 1.68
N LEU A 210 5.37 -14.80 1.54
CA LEU A 210 4.74 -15.56 2.62
C LEU A 210 5.55 -16.82 2.97
N MET A 211 6.06 -17.55 1.98
CA MET A 211 6.88 -18.74 2.21
C MET A 211 8.21 -18.42 2.87
N LYS A 212 8.84 -17.30 2.49
CA LYS A 212 10.08 -16.84 3.09
C LYS A 212 9.86 -16.43 4.54
N SER A 213 8.80 -15.66 4.82
CA SER A 213 8.54 -15.13 6.16
C SER A 213 9.81 -14.51 6.77
N GLU A 214 10.21 -14.96 7.96
CA GLU A 214 11.43 -14.54 8.65
C GLU A 214 12.60 -15.49 8.45
N LEU A 215 12.44 -16.50 7.58
CA LEU A 215 13.49 -17.49 7.36
C LEU A 215 14.73 -16.88 6.71
N PRO A 216 15.93 -17.20 7.20
CA PRO A 216 17.15 -16.92 6.47
C PRO A 216 17.16 -17.61 5.10
N MET A 217 17.73 -16.97 4.08
CA MET A 217 17.68 -17.45 2.70
C MET A 217 18.20 -18.88 2.54
N HIS A 218 19.31 -19.20 3.21
CA HIS A 218 19.90 -20.55 3.13
C HIS A 218 18.97 -21.65 3.67
N VAL A 219 18.15 -21.33 4.69
CA VAL A 219 17.14 -22.25 5.24
C VAL A 219 16.00 -22.44 4.26
N LEU A 220 15.48 -21.35 3.70
CA LEU A 220 14.42 -21.41 2.69
C LEU A 220 14.85 -22.25 1.49
N LEU A 221 16.03 -21.95 0.92
CA LEU A 221 16.54 -22.69 -0.25
C LEU A 221 16.72 -24.17 0.05
N ARG A 222 17.26 -24.52 1.22
CA ARG A 222 17.40 -25.92 1.63
C ARG A 222 16.06 -26.65 1.67
N ILE A 223 15.03 -26.01 2.22
CA ILE A 223 13.67 -26.58 2.30
C ILE A 223 13.10 -26.74 0.89
N VAL A 224 13.17 -25.71 0.05
CA VAL A 224 12.63 -25.75 -1.32
C VAL A 224 13.32 -26.81 -2.16
N CYS A 225 14.65 -26.90 -2.11
CA CYS A 225 15.42 -27.95 -2.79
C CYS A 225 15.04 -29.35 -2.29
N ALA A 226 14.93 -29.54 -0.98
CA ALA A 226 14.52 -30.83 -0.41
C ALA A 226 13.11 -31.23 -0.87
N MET A 227 12.16 -30.30 -0.87
CA MET A 227 10.79 -30.52 -1.39
C MET A 227 10.82 -30.88 -2.88
N TYR A 228 11.58 -30.15 -3.69
CA TYR A 228 11.71 -30.39 -5.11
C TYR A 228 12.25 -31.80 -5.38
N HIS A 229 13.38 -32.18 -4.79
CA HIS A 229 13.99 -33.50 -4.97
C HIS A 229 13.07 -34.61 -4.48
N HIS A 230 12.50 -34.48 -3.29
CA HIS A 230 11.60 -35.48 -2.73
C HIS A 230 10.38 -35.78 -3.62
N ASN A 231 9.83 -34.76 -4.28
CA ASN A 231 8.65 -34.94 -5.12
C ASN A 231 8.97 -35.36 -6.56
N ASN A 232 10.20 -35.05 -7.05
CA ASN A 232 10.59 -35.41 -8.41
C ASN A 232 11.34 -36.76 -8.52
N THR A 233 11.95 -37.23 -7.43
CA THR A 233 12.68 -38.51 -7.40
C THR A 233 11.77 -39.68 -7.03
N ARG A 234 10.57 -39.45 -6.52
CA ARG A 234 9.60 -40.54 -6.31
C ARG A 234 9.10 -41.02 -7.65
N PRO A 235 9.20 -42.37 -7.93
CA PRO A 235 8.52 -42.95 -9.09
C PRO A 235 7.05 -42.54 -9.00
N ARG A 236 6.50 -42.03 -10.11
CA ARG A 236 5.08 -41.64 -10.17
C ARG A 236 4.26 -42.86 -9.77
N ARG A 237 3.91 -42.98 -8.48
CA ARG A 237 2.88 -43.91 -8.06
C ARG A 237 1.67 -43.55 -8.91
N ARG A 238 1.25 -44.52 -9.79
CA ARG A 238 -0.01 -44.42 -10.56
C ARG A 238 -1.04 -43.83 -9.59
N ARG A 239 -1.53 -42.63 -9.89
CA ARG A 239 -2.72 -42.09 -9.22
C ARG A 239 -3.75 -43.22 -9.34
N LEU A 240 -4.04 -43.90 -8.22
CA LEU A 240 -5.24 -44.71 -8.11
C LEU A 240 -6.39 -43.74 -8.35
N MET A 241 -6.87 -43.71 -9.58
CA MET A 241 -8.15 -43.12 -9.90
C MET A 241 -9.16 -43.87 -9.06
N LEU A 242 -9.69 -43.23 -8.02
CA LEU A 242 -10.88 -43.72 -7.36
C LEU A 242 -11.93 -43.82 -8.44
N ARG A 243 -12.15 -45.05 -8.92
CA ARG A 243 -13.28 -45.32 -9.82
C ARG A 243 -14.53 -44.90 -9.07
N PRO A 244 -15.42 -44.10 -9.66
CA PRO A 244 -16.71 -43.82 -9.04
C PRO A 244 -17.39 -45.16 -8.77
N ARG A 245 -17.75 -45.39 -7.51
CA ARG A 245 -18.58 -46.56 -7.14
C ARG A 245 -19.88 -46.45 -7.93
N HIS A 246 -20.09 -47.38 -8.83
CA HIS A 246 -21.36 -47.50 -9.53
C HIS A 246 -22.50 -47.50 -8.52
N ALA A 247 -23.36 -46.49 -8.60
CA ALA A 247 -24.63 -46.50 -7.92
C ALA A 247 -25.39 -47.75 -8.36
N ARG A 248 -25.67 -48.66 -7.41
CA ARG A 248 -26.59 -49.77 -7.65
C ARG A 248 -27.97 -49.15 -7.93
N VAL A 249 -28.41 -49.27 -9.15
CA VAL A 249 -29.81 -49.08 -9.51
C VAL A 249 -30.58 -50.18 -8.81
N ILE A 250 -31.34 -49.84 -7.78
CA ILE A 250 -32.34 -50.75 -7.19
C ILE A 250 -33.54 -50.67 -8.12
N GLY A 251 -33.74 -51.72 -8.89
CA GLY A 251 -34.93 -51.89 -9.67
C GLY A 251 -36.12 -52.16 -8.75
N SER A 252 -37.16 -51.36 -8.89
CA SER A 252 -38.50 -51.58 -8.33
C SER A 252 -39.27 -52.54 -9.23
N GLN A 253 -39.71 -53.65 -8.68
CA GLN A 253 -40.89 -54.37 -9.15
C GLN A 253 -42.09 -53.92 -8.34
#